data_9ffa957a5be0d2d3def16ab6a762c937
#
_entry.id   9ffa957a5be0d2d3def16ab6a762c937
#
_cell.length_a   1.000
_cell.length_b   1.000
_cell.length_c   1.000
_cell.angle_alpha   90.00
_cell.angle_beta   90.00
_cell.angle_gamma   90.00
#
_symmetry.space_group_name_H-M   'P 1'
#
loop_
_entity.id
_entity.type
_entity.pdbx_description
1 polymer ?
#
loop_
_entity_poly.entity_id
_entity_poly.type
_entity_poly.pdbx_seq_one_letter_code
_entity_poly.pdbx_strand_id
1 'polypeptide(L)'
;MVRQTTLSPSGHTATAFSATTILHKEYGMTRSPWYSIAGYMLATATGCMRVLNNRHWASDTFAGAGIGILSTEMGYTLGDLLFKNKGLLRHDRDDELDLYKYPSFFHVQMGIGLSERHLDFMEHLPGLNEYYHEQKKRKIKLSRGIAVGVESAYFLNRYIGLGGRLMITSRNVKGYDKDALHPIGILSQLASANAGFLDSYTLTVESNHMAEFNWSGGGYFNFPISKRFALGSKLLVGRSYLDGIAVTAEVKGHQRDIAFEYDPQHGKTVPTLEIKGNGKDNGKPYYSKWNFFQVDGDNATIIGTGLSATFAYKSRMAWKVFLDYNFVRRTYRSTYAPTLFLKDAGRSITLNGQTINNISDYISPYVASQKKSVSQPILGAAFSFCF
;
A
#
# COMPACT_ATOMS: atom_id res chain seq x y z
N MET A 1 4.41 18.50 -6.13
CA MET A 1 3.82 18.55 -4.77
C MET A 1 4.77 17.82 -3.84
N VAL A 2 5.47 18.54 -2.97
CA VAL A 2 6.50 17.96 -2.08
C VAL A 2 5.81 17.00 -1.11
N ARG A 3 6.13 15.72 -1.16
CA ARG A 3 5.69 14.72 -0.19
C ARG A 3 6.33 15.08 1.15
N GLN A 4 5.53 15.39 2.15
CA GLN A 4 6.04 15.50 3.51
C GLN A 4 6.55 14.12 3.94
N THR A 5 7.85 14.01 4.11
CA THR A 5 8.55 12.81 4.59
C THR A 5 8.48 12.65 6.11
N THR A 6 7.78 13.53 6.79
CA THR A 6 7.63 13.48 8.25
C THR A 6 6.40 12.64 8.60
N LEU A 7 6.60 11.61 9.41
CA LEU A 7 5.56 10.86 10.11
C LEU A 7 4.74 11.84 10.94
N SER A 8 3.54 12.18 10.48
CA SER A 8 2.62 13.09 11.17
C SER A 8 1.27 12.40 11.29
N PRO A 9 0.73 12.27 12.51
CA PRO A 9 -0.60 11.68 12.70
C PRO A 9 -1.65 12.38 11.84
N SER A 10 -2.56 11.61 11.25
CA SER A 10 -3.63 12.16 10.42
C SER A 10 -4.66 12.90 11.25
N GLY A 11 -4.69 14.23 11.17
CA GLY A 11 -5.68 15.06 11.88
C GLY A 11 -7.12 14.73 11.49
N HIS A 12 -7.39 14.47 10.20
CA HIS A 12 -8.74 14.08 9.76
C HIS A 12 -9.20 12.78 10.40
N THR A 13 -8.30 11.79 10.52
CA THR A 13 -8.60 10.53 11.17
C THR A 13 -8.80 10.73 12.68
N ALA A 14 -7.95 11.53 13.33
CA ALA A 14 -8.07 11.83 14.74
C ALA A 14 -9.42 12.48 15.06
N THR A 15 -9.83 13.49 14.30
CA THR A 15 -11.13 14.16 14.48
C THR A 15 -12.30 13.20 14.26
N ALA A 16 -12.26 12.37 13.22
CA ALA A 16 -13.32 11.40 12.93
C ALA A 16 -13.47 10.37 14.06
N PHE A 17 -12.36 9.82 14.56
CA PHE A 17 -12.38 8.87 15.66
C PHE A 17 -12.77 9.52 16.99
N SER A 18 -12.35 10.76 17.26
CA SER A 18 -12.78 11.51 18.43
C SER A 18 -14.29 11.72 18.44
N ALA A 19 -14.86 12.24 17.35
CA ALA A 19 -16.30 12.45 17.21
C ALA A 19 -17.09 11.14 17.37
N THR A 20 -16.59 10.05 16.78
CA THR A 20 -17.23 8.75 16.90
C THR A 20 -17.15 8.18 18.31
N THR A 21 -16.05 8.41 19.04
CA THR A 21 -15.91 7.96 20.42
C THR A 21 -16.91 8.72 21.33
N ILE A 22 -17.13 10.00 21.06
CA ILE A 22 -18.20 10.77 21.74
C ILE A 22 -19.58 10.16 21.41
N LEU A 23 -19.87 9.94 20.11
CA LEU A 23 -21.13 9.34 19.68
C LEU A 23 -21.35 7.96 20.33
N HIS A 24 -20.30 7.16 20.45
CA HIS A 24 -20.35 5.87 21.15
C HIS A 24 -20.73 6.04 22.62
N LYS A 25 -20.06 6.95 23.34
CA LYS A 25 -20.29 7.15 24.76
C LYS A 25 -21.69 7.72 25.04
N GLU A 26 -22.13 8.69 24.25
CA GLU A 26 -23.41 9.36 24.51
C GLU A 26 -24.63 8.57 24.00
N TYR A 27 -24.49 7.88 22.86
CA TYR A 27 -25.63 7.22 22.20
C TYR A 27 -25.44 5.72 22.02
N GLY A 28 -24.23 5.28 21.73
CA GLY A 28 -23.94 3.88 21.47
C GLY A 28 -24.12 2.99 22.70
N MET A 29 -23.73 3.50 23.86
CA MET A 29 -23.88 2.80 25.14
C MET A 29 -25.28 2.99 25.76
N THR A 30 -25.93 4.12 25.51
CA THR A 30 -27.19 4.49 26.19
C THR A 30 -28.44 4.11 25.39
N ARG A 31 -28.41 4.23 24.07
CA ARG A 31 -29.57 4.02 23.19
C ARG A 31 -29.47 2.77 22.33
N SER A 32 -28.46 2.69 21.42
CA SER A 32 -28.33 1.56 20.53
C SER A 32 -26.88 1.38 20.05
N PRO A 33 -26.36 0.14 20.00
CA PRO A 33 -25.02 -0.16 19.46
C PRO A 33 -24.83 0.28 18.01
N TRP A 34 -25.90 0.46 17.25
CA TRP A 34 -25.82 0.89 15.85
C TRP A 34 -25.20 2.27 15.66
N TYR A 35 -25.34 3.18 16.63
CA TYR A 35 -24.66 4.48 16.62
C TYR A 35 -23.13 4.31 16.64
N SER A 36 -22.64 3.38 17.45
CA SER A 36 -21.21 3.07 17.52
C SER A 36 -20.72 2.43 16.23
N ILE A 37 -21.44 1.44 15.72
CA ILE A 37 -21.08 0.72 14.50
C ILE A 37 -21.01 1.71 13.32
N ALA A 38 -22.07 2.48 13.10
CA ALA A 38 -22.13 3.45 12.01
C ALA A 38 -21.01 4.51 12.15
N GLY A 39 -20.80 5.06 13.33
CA GLY A 39 -19.77 6.05 13.59
C GLY A 39 -18.36 5.50 13.30
N TYR A 40 -18.00 4.36 13.87
CA TYR A 40 -16.68 3.77 13.65
C TYR A 40 -16.46 3.29 12.21
N MET A 41 -17.51 2.86 11.50
CA MET A 41 -17.42 2.59 10.07
C MET A 41 -17.06 3.86 9.29
N LEU A 42 -17.73 4.99 9.54
CA LEU A 42 -17.44 6.27 8.87
C LEU A 42 -16.04 6.79 9.21
N ALA A 43 -15.64 6.71 10.48
CA ALA A 43 -14.30 7.12 10.90
C ALA A 43 -13.21 6.28 10.24
N THR A 44 -13.44 4.96 10.14
CA THR A 44 -12.51 4.05 9.46
C THR A 44 -12.48 4.33 7.95
N ALA A 45 -13.63 4.55 7.31
CA ALA A 45 -13.70 4.94 5.92
C ALA A 45 -12.89 6.23 5.65
N THR A 46 -13.02 7.22 6.54
CA THR A 46 -12.21 8.46 6.47
C THR A 46 -10.71 8.14 6.51
N GLY A 47 -10.26 7.31 7.43
CA GLY A 47 -8.86 6.88 7.51
C GLY A 47 -8.40 6.14 6.25
N CYS A 48 -9.22 5.21 5.76
CA CYS A 48 -8.95 4.47 4.53
C CYS A 48 -8.79 5.40 3.32
N MET A 49 -9.68 6.37 3.17
CA MET A 49 -9.60 7.35 2.08
C MET A 49 -8.32 8.20 2.14
N ARG A 50 -7.78 8.50 3.34
CA ARG A 50 -6.49 9.20 3.46
C ARG A 50 -5.33 8.36 2.95
N VAL A 51 -5.36 7.05 3.18
CA VAL A 51 -4.35 6.10 2.68
C VAL A 51 -4.49 5.92 1.16
N LEU A 52 -5.70 5.65 0.67
CA LEU A 52 -5.98 5.45 -0.76
C LEU A 52 -5.63 6.69 -1.59
N ASN A 53 -5.92 7.88 -1.09
CA ASN A 53 -5.57 9.15 -1.75
C ASN A 53 -4.07 9.50 -1.60
N ASN A 54 -3.26 8.60 -1.08
CA ASN A 54 -1.81 8.76 -0.93
C ASN A 54 -1.39 10.02 -0.13
N ARG A 55 -2.26 10.47 0.81
CA ARG A 55 -2.04 11.67 1.64
C ARG A 55 -1.34 11.36 2.95
N HIS A 56 -1.55 10.15 3.48
CA HIS A 56 -0.96 9.67 4.74
C HIS A 56 -0.56 8.21 4.61
N TRP A 57 0.44 7.82 5.37
CA TRP A 57 0.78 6.42 5.58
C TRP A 57 -0.29 5.75 6.46
N ALA A 58 -0.43 4.44 6.32
CA ALA A 58 -1.33 3.69 7.20
C ALA A 58 -0.98 3.92 8.69
N SER A 59 0.30 4.00 9.04
CA SER A 59 0.78 4.34 10.39
C SER A 59 0.28 5.69 10.90
N ASP A 60 0.26 6.72 10.04
CA ASP A 60 -0.21 8.06 10.41
C ASP A 60 -1.70 8.07 10.69
N THR A 61 -2.45 7.31 9.90
CA THR A 61 -3.89 7.12 10.06
C THR A 61 -4.21 6.43 11.37
N PHE A 62 -3.41 5.42 11.76
CA PHE A 62 -3.58 4.75 13.05
C PHE A 62 -3.20 5.62 14.22
N ALA A 63 -2.07 6.28 14.15
CA ALA A 63 -1.67 7.22 15.18
C ALA A 63 -2.77 8.27 15.38
N GLY A 64 -3.37 8.76 14.28
CA GLY A 64 -4.53 9.64 14.31
C GLY A 64 -5.73 9.02 15.02
N ALA A 65 -6.12 7.80 14.64
CA ALA A 65 -7.24 7.10 15.28
C ALA A 65 -7.00 6.88 16.78
N GLY A 66 -5.81 6.43 17.15
CA GLY A 66 -5.41 6.25 18.54
C GLY A 66 -5.47 7.55 19.36
N ILE A 67 -4.94 8.64 18.83
CA ILE A 67 -4.98 9.97 19.45
C ILE A 67 -6.44 10.42 19.62
N GLY A 68 -7.29 10.24 18.60
CA GLY A 68 -8.70 10.63 18.65
C GLY A 68 -9.46 9.89 19.76
N ILE A 69 -9.28 8.58 19.88
CA ILE A 69 -9.91 7.79 20.95
C ILE A 69 -9.37 8.19 22.31
N LEU A 70 -8.03 8.20 22.47
CA LEU A 70 -7.40 8.50 23.76
C LEU A 70 -7.72 9.90 24.26
N SER A 71 -7.70 10.92 23.41
CA SER A 71 -8.03 12.29 23.81
C SER A 71 -9.47 12.40 24.31
N THR A 72 -10.40 11.70 23.67
CA THR A 72 -11.79 11.65 24.10
C THR A 72 -11.93 10.92 25.43
N GLU A 73 -11.31 9.74 25.59
CA GLU A 73 -11.32 8.98 26.83
C GLU A 73 -10.75 9.80 28.01
N MET A 74 -9.62 10.46 27.77
CA MET A 74 -9.01 11.35 28.76
C MET A 74 -9.94 12.52 29.13
N GLY A 75 -10.57 13.15 28.13
CA GLY A 75 -11.53 14.24 28.35
C GLY A 75 -12.68 13.81 29.25
N TYR A 76 -13.27 12.67 29.00
CA TYR A 76 -14.34 12.10 29.84
C TYR A 76 -13.83 11.74 31.24
N THR A 77 -12.66 11.14 31.37
CA THR A 77 -12.06 10.76 32.66
C THR A 77 -11.77 12.02 33.52
N LEU A 78 -11.21 13.05 32.87
CA LEU A 78 -10.96 14.33 33.57
C LEU A 78 -12.27 15.01 33.95
N GLY A 79 -13.28 14.98 33.08
CA GLY A 79 -14.62 15.50 33.40
C GLY A 79 -15.23 14.78 34.62
N ASP A 80 -15.16 13.47 34.66
CA ASP A 80 -15.65 12.67 35.81
C ASP A 80 -14.90 13.00 37.11
N LEU A 81 -13.58 13.20 37.01
CA LEU A 81 -12.75 13.57 38.16
C LEU A 81 -13.09 14.96 38.70
N LEU A 82 -13.26 15.96 37.79
CA LEU A 82 -13.51 17.34 38.16
C LEU A 82 -14.95 17.57 38.68
N PHE A 83 -15.91 16.97 38.00
CA PHE A 83 -17.33 17.18 38.34
C PHE A 83 -17.89 16.10 39.26
N LYS A 84 -17.08 15.14 39.72
CA LYS A 84 -17.47 14.06 40.65
C LYS A 84 -18.77 13.36 40.21
N ASN A 85 -18.91 13.09 38.95
CA ASN A 85 -20.10 12.51 38.32
C ASN A 85 -21.40 13.31 38.49
N LYS A 86 -21.35 14.57 38.93
CA LYS A 86 -22.53 15.42 39.04
C LYS A 86 -22.90 15.96 37.66
N GLY A 87 -24.09 15.56 37.17
CA GLY A 87 -24.67 16.06 35.91
C GLY A 87 -24.38 15.23 34.66
N LEU A 88 -23.62 14.17 34.74
CA LEU A 88 -23.48 13.22 33.66
C LEU A 88 -24.55 12.15 33.79
N LEU A 89 -25.48 12.09 32.80
CA LEU A 89 -26.52 11.06 32.72
C LEU A 89 -25.91 9.69 32.26
N ARG A 90 -24.74 9.34 32.78
CA ARG A 90 -24.17 8.03 32.54
C ARG A 90 -24.85 7.00 33.44
N HIS A 91 -25.73 6.25 32.84
CA HIS A 91 -25.97 4.91 33.33
C HIS A 91 -24.73 4.08 32.89
N ASP A 92 -23.66 4.14 33.69
CA ASP A 92 -22.67 3.09 33.71
C ASP A 92 -23.44 1.83 34.12
N ARG A 93 -23.91 1.09 33.12
CA ARG A 93 -24.29 -0.28 33.39
C ARG A 93 -22.98 -0.99 33.66
N ASP A 94 -22.71 -1.21 34.92
CA ASP A 94 -21.62 -2.02 35.46
C ASP A 94 -21.75 -3.51 35.08
N ASP A 95 -22.54 -3.81 34.04
CA ASP A 95 -22.64 -5.13 33.47
C ASP A 95 -21.31 -5.50 32.85
N GLU A 96 -20.53 -6.28 33.55
CA GLU A 96 -19.32 -6.90 33.03
C GLU A 96 -19.66 -7.61 31.70
N LEU A 97 -18.84 -7.37 30.66
CA LEU A 97 -19.03 -8.07 29.39
C LEU A 97 -18.95 -9.58 29.58
N ASP A 98 -20.04 -10.26 29.26
CA ASP A 98 -20.13 -11.73 29.25
C ASP A 98 -20.08 -12.22 27.81
N LEU A 99 -18.93 -12.78 27.40
CA LEU A 99 -18.69 -13.30 26.06
C LEU A 99 -19.55 -14.56 25.74
N TYR A 100 -20.15 -15.20 26.72
CA TYR A 100 -21.14 -16.24 26.48
C TYR A 100 -22.49 -15.66 26.02
N LYS A 101 -22.83 -14.48 26.52
CA LYS A 101 -24.10 -13.80 26.26
C LYS A 101 -24.04 -12.88 25.04
N TYR A 102 -22.88 -12.23 24.82
CA TYR A 102 -22.66 -11.25 23.76
C TYR A 102 -21.50 -11.66 22.83
N PRO A 103 -21.69 -12.71 22.01
CA PRO A 103 -20.66 -13.17 21.08
C PRO A 103 -20.55 -12.33 19.81
N SER A 104 -21.60 -11.57 19.46
CA SER A 104 -21.62 -10.69 18.29
C SER A 104 -20.70 -9.50 18.51
N PHE A 105 -19.99 -9.10 17.46
CA PHE A 105 -19.03 -8.04 17.58
C PHE A 105 -18.92 -7.17 16.33
N PHE A 106 -18.49 -5.95 16.54
CA PHE A 106 -17.90 -5.07 15.56
C PHE A 106 -16.54 -4.63 16.09
N HIS A 107 -15.49 -4.70 15.27
CA HIS A 107 -14.18 -4.23 15.69
C HIS A 107 -13.42 -3.50 14.59
N VAL A 108 -12.55 -2.60 15.03
CA VAL A 108 -11.51 -2.00 14.22
C VAL A 108 -10.21 -2.73 14.52
N GLN A 109 -9.52 -3.15 13.47
CA GLN A 109 -8.33 -3.99 13.58
C GLN A 109 -7.12 -3.39 12.89
N MET A 110 -5.96 -3.66 13.46
CA MET A 110 -4.65 -3.40 12.89
C MET A 110 -3.77 -4.62 12.99
N GLY A 111 -2.98 -4.86 11.93
CA GLY A 111 -2.01 -5.94 11.94
C GLY A 111 -0.77 -5.60 11.12
N ILE A 112 0.28 -6.36 11.38
CA ILE A 112 1.56 -6.28 10.68
C ILE A 112 1.83 -7.64 10.05
N GLY A 113 2.24 -7.64 8.79
CA GLY A 113 2.68 -8.85 8.11
C GLY A 113 3.95 -9.41 8.74
N LEU A 114 4.03 -10.72 8.92
CA LEU A 114 5.16 -11.35 9.61
C LEU A 114 6.37 -11.61 8.70
N SER A 115 6.19 -11.60 7.37
CA SER A 115 7.26 -11.89 6.41
C SER A 115 7.34 -10.88 5.29
N GLU A 116 8.54 -10.65 4.78
CA GLU A 116 8.76 -9.93 3.53
C GLU A 116 8.34 -10.80 2.35
N ARG A 117 7.94 -10.19 1.25
CA ARG A 117 7.57 -10.86 0.01
C ARG A 117 8.41 -10.35 -1.14
N HIS A 118 8.51 -11.16 -2.17
CA HIS A 118 9.31 -10.84 -3.34
C HIS A 118 8.47 -11.05 -4.60
N LEU A 119 8.59 -10.12 -5.54
CA LEU A 119 8.13 -10.26 -6.91
C LEU A 119 9.37 -10.41 -7.80
N ASP A 120 9.42 -11.48 -8.58
CA ASP A 120 10.50 -11.72 -9.54
C ASP A 120 10.10 -11.04 -10.85
N PHE A 121 10.85 -10.05 -11.33
CA PHE A 121 10.42 -9.28 -12.50
C PHE A 121 11.42 -9.34 -13.68
N MET A 122 12.66 -9.71 -13.45
CA MET A 122 13.70 -9.73 -14.48
C MET A 122 13.83 -11.08 -15.20
N GLU A 123 13.28 -12.14 -14.65
CA GLU A 123 13.42 -13.49 -15.20
C GLU A 123 12.70 -13.68 -16.55
N HIS A 124 11.84 -12.72 -16.93
CA HIS A 124 10.96 -12.84 -18.10
C HIS A 124 11.03 -11.66 -19.08
N LEU A 125 12.05 -10.81 -18.97
CA LEU A 125 12.25 -9.72 -19.93
C LEU A 125 13.06 -10.23 -21.12
N PRO A 126 12.46 -10.30 -22.34
CA PRO A 126 13.18 -10.76 -23.53
C PRO A 126 14.35 -9.83 -23.83
N GLY A 127 15.48 -10.38 -24.21
CA GLY A 127 16.68 -9.63 -24.64
C GLY A 127 17.61 -9.16 -23.52
N LEU A 128 17.20 -9.21 -22.25
CA LEU A 128 18.08 -8.88 -21.12
C LEU A 128 18.89 -10.09 -20.63
N ASN A 129 18.45 -11.30 -20.93
CA ASN A 129 19.11 -12.53 -20.50
C ASN A 129 20.47 -12.76 -21.15
N GLU A 130 20.70 -12.33 -22.39
CA GLU A 130 21.97 -12.54 -23.08
C GLU A 130 23.10 -11.62 -22.60
N TYR A 131 22.78 -10.43 -22.15
CA TYR A 131 23.78 -9.45 -21.69
C TYR A 131 24.10 -9.54 -20.18
N TYR A 132 23.22 -10.19 -19.40
CA TYR A 132 23.29 -10.23 -17.92
C TYR A 132 23.33 -11.64 -17.34
N HIS A 133 23.96 -12.60 -18.02
CA HIS A 133 24.10 -13.98 -17.53
C HIS A 133 24.75 -14.14 -16.14
N GLU A 134 25.39 -13.12 -15.62
CA GLU A 134 26.00 -13.15 -14.28
C GLU A 134 25.21 -12.43 -13.18
N GLN A 135 24.15 -11.70 -13.49
CA GLN A 135 23.39 -10.99 -12.46
C GLN A 135 22.18 -11.79 -12.00
N LYS A 136 22.35 -12.41 -10.83
CA LYS A 136 21.31 -13.08 -10.05
C LYS A 136 19.95 -12.41 -10.17
N LYS A 137 18.91 -13.20 -10.45
CA LYS A 137 17.48 -12.94 -10.38
C LYS A 137 17.14 -11.73 -9.53
N ARG A 138 16.79 -10.61 -10.15
CA ARG A 138 16.45 -9.39 -9.41
C ARG A 138 15.01 -9.48 -8.93
N LYS A 139 14.84 -9.29 -7.65
CA LYS A 139 13.55 -9.38 -6.95
C LYS A 139 13.19 -8.03 -6.39
N ILE A 140 11.95 -7.60 -6.64
CA ILE A 140 11.38 -6.50 -5.88
C ILE A 140 11.02 -7.04 -4.50
N LYS A 141 11.65 -6.48 -3.48
CA LYS A 141 11.34 -6.79 -2.09
C LYS A 141 10.20 -5.91 -1.62
N LEU A 142 9.14 -6.55 -1.12
CA LEU A 142 8.01 -5.87 -0.48
C LEU A 142 8.16 -5.96 1.03
N SER A 143 7.93 -4.85 1.71
CA SER A 143 7.94 -4.80 3.18
C SER A 143 6.91 -5.76 3.77
N ARG A 144 7.01 -6.01 5.08
CA ARG A 144 6.04 -6.82 5.83
C ARG A 144 4.61 -6.32 5.66
N GLY A 145 4.43 -5.03 5.42
CA GLY A 145 3.13 -4.39 5.25
C GLY A 145 2.38 -4.17 6.55
N ILE A 146 1.48 -3.19 6.49
CA ILE A 146 0.55 -2.85 7.57
C ILE A 146 -0.85 -3.08 7.02
N ALA A 147 -1.65 -3.82 7.76
CA ALA A 147 -3.05 -4.10 7.44
C ALA A 147 -3.97 -3.38 8.42
N VAL A 148 -5.02 -2.77 7.87
CA VAL A 148 -6.01 -1.97 8.58
C VAL A 148 -7.37 -2.36 8.13
N GLY A 149 -8.33 -2.41 9.03
CA GLY A 149 -9.69 -2.67 8.60
C GLY A 149 -10.72 -2.71 9.71
N VAL A 150 -11.90 -3.06 9.28
CA VAL A 150 -13.04 -3.35 10.15
C VAL A 150 -13.54 -4.75 9.88
N GLU A 151 -14.02 -5.38 10.92
CA GLU A 151 -14.59 -6.72 10.86
C GLU A 151 -15.79 -6.78 11.81
N SER A 152 -16.86 -7.40 11.36
CA SER A 152 -18.10 -7.56 12.14
C SER A 152 -18.69 -8.93 11.92
N ALA A 153 -19.25 -9.52 12.97
CA ALA A 153 -20.00 -10.75 12.87
C ALA A 153 -21.20 -10.74 13.80
N TYR A 154 -22.31 -11.20 13.28
CA TYR A 154 -23.52 -11.50 14.04
C TYR A 154 -23.59 -12.99 14.32
N PHE A 155 -23.69 -13.37 15.58
CA PHE A 155 -23.72 -14.75 16.03
C PHE A 155 -25.14 -15.24 16.20
N LEU A 156 -25.46 -16.33 15.51
CA LEU A 156 -26.77 -17.03 15.60
C LEU A 156 -26.90 -17.77 16.93
N ASN A 157 -25.78 -18.22 17.44
CA ASN A 157 -25.64 -18.83 18.76
C ASN A 157 -24.25 -18.48 19.31
N ARG A 158 -23.92 -18.95 20.53
CA ARG A 158 -22.63 -18.63 21.16
C ARG A 158 -21.38 -19.09 20.38
N TYR A 159 -21.55 -19.99 19.40
CA TYR A 159 -20.43 -20.64 18.71
C TYR A 159 -20.28 -20.26 17.25
N ILE A 160 -21.40 -20.00 16.54
CA ILE A 160 -21.40 -19.81 15.09
C ILE A 160 -22.06 -18.49 14.74
N GLY A 161 -21.35 -17.70 13.93
CA GLY A 161 -21.82 -16.43 13.41
C GLY A 161 -21.52 -16.26 11.93
N LEU A 162 -22.17 -15.30 11.32
CA LEU A 162 -21.93 -14.83 9.96
C LEU A 162 -21.52 -13.38 9.98
N GLY A 163 -20.59 -13.02 9.11
CA GLY A 163 -20.09 -11.66 9.11
C GLY A 163 -19.22 -11.31 7.91
N GLY A 164 -18.54 -10.17 8.01
CA GLY A 164 -17.70 -9.67 6.95
C GLY A 164 -16.55 -8.83 7.46
N ARG A 165 -15.57 -8.64 6.55
CA ARG A 165 -14.35 -7.89 6.79
C ARG A 165 -14.04 -6.99 5.61
N LEU A 166 -13.67 -5.76 5.90
CA LEU A 166 -13.04 -4.82 4.97
C LEU A 166 -11.63 -4.54 5.47
N MET A 167 -10.64 -4.69 4.61
CA MET A 167 -9.24 -4.53 5.01
C MET A 167 -8.42 -3.91 3.89
N ILE A 168 -7.56 -2.97 4.25
CA ILE A 168 -6.54 -2.38 3.39
C ILE A 168 -5.18 -2.83 3.90
N THR A 169 -4.35 -3.33 3.00
CA THR A 169 -2.96 -3.67 3.30
C THR A 169 -2.05 -2.79 2.46
N SER A 170 -1.11 -2.09 3.09
CA SER A 170 -0.12 -1.26 2.43
C SER A 170 1.27 -1.86 2.61
N ARG A 171 2.04 -1.97 1.51
CA ARG A 171 3.41 -2.49 1.49
C ARG A 171 4.31 -1.52 0.75
N ASN A 172 5.44 -1.19 1.35
CA ASN A 172 6.47 -0.40 0.71
C ASN A 172 7.39 -1.30 -0.11
N VAL A 173 7.94 -0.78 -1.18
CA VAL A 173 9.05 -1.40 -1.89
C VAL A 173 10.31 -1.16 -1.06
N LYS A 174 11.01 -2.23 -0.71
CA LYS A 174 12.31 -2.20 -0.03
C LYS A 174 13.43 -2.46 -1.02
N GLY A 175 14.61 -1.96 -0.70
CA GLY A 175 15.80 -2.17 -1.53
C GLY A 175 15.71 -1.43 -2.84
N TYR A 176 15.06 -0.28 -2.80
CA TYR A 176 15.06 0.73 -3.82
C TYR A 176 16.38 1.52 -3.72
N ASP A 177 17.48 0.80 -3.58
CA ASP A 177 18.80 1.38 -3.68
C ASP A 177 19.05 1.77 -5.13
N LYS A 178 19.78 2.85 -5.33
CA LYS A 178 20.32 3.26 -6.63
C LYS A 178 20.94 2.08 -7.38
N ASP A 179 21.42 1.08 -6.65
CA ASP A 179 22.02 -0.16 -7.18
C ASP A 179 21.01 -1.26 -7.56
N ALA A 180 19.85 -1.33 -6.92
CA ALA A 180 18.80 -2.31 -7.27
C ALA A 180 18.07 -1.95 -8.56
N LEU A 181 18.08 -0.67 -8.92
CA LEU A 181 17.69 -0.16 -10.21
C LEU A 181 18.91 -0.01 -11.16
N HIS A 182 19.85 -0.90 -11.06
CA HIS A 182 20.92 -0.99 -12.03
C HIS A 182 20.49 -1.33 -13.49
N PRO A 183 19.22 -1.49 -13.83
CA PRO A 183 18.78 -1.13 -15.17
C PRO A 183 18.87 0.38 -15.42
N ILE A 184 18.93 1.21 -14.37
CA ILE A 184 19.48 2.57 -14.43
C ILE A 184 20.97 2.54 -14.83
N GLY A 185 21.71 1.48 -14.63
CA GLY A 185 23.02 1.28 -15.27
C GLY A 185 22.89 1.17 -16.78
N ILE A 186 21.81 0.61 -17.30
CA ILE A 186 21.44 0.77 -18.72
C ILE A 186 21.01 2.22 -18.97
N LEU A 187 20.28 2.88 -18.08
CA LEU A 187 20.03 4.31 -18.18
C LEU A 187 21.29 5.12 -17.97
N SER A 188 22.26 4.70 -17.18
CA SER A 188 23.57 5.39 -17.09
C SER A 188 24.50 5.02 -18.26
N GLN A 189 24.38 3.86 -18.84
CA GLN A 189 25.06 3.53 -20.11
C GLN A 189 24.33 4.14 -21.31
N LEU A 190 23.00 4.15 -21.33
CA LEU A 190 22.19 4.91 -22.27
C LEU A 190 22.24 6.40 -21.95
N ALA A 191 22.38 6.82 -20.69
CA ALA A 191 22.63 8.21 -20.33
C ALA A 191 24.07 8.61 -20.52
N SER A 192 25.05 7.75 -20.49
CA SER A 192 26.40 8.05 -20.97
C SER A 192 26.49 8.03 -22.48
N ALA A 193 25.74 7.19 -23.19
CA ALA A 193 25.55 7.28 -24.64
C ALA A 193 24.59 8.43 -25.02
N ASN A 194 23.61 8.77 -24.20
CA ASN A 194 22.70 9.93 -24.32
C ASN A 194 23.15 11.14 -23.50
N ALA A 195 24.28 11.09 -22.80
CA ALA A 195 24.94 12.25 -22.21
C ALA A 195 25.29 13.33 -23.27
N GLY A 196 25.31 12.92 -24.55
CA GLY A 196 25.31 13.83 -25.65
C GLY A 196 24.05 14.68 -25.80
N PHE A 197 22.92 14.24 -25.29
CA PHE A 197 21.64 14.92 -25.42
C PHE A 197 21.39 15.96 -24.33
N LEU A 198 21.90 15.74 -23.13
CA LEU A 198 21.78 16.68 -22.01
C LEU A 198 23.16 17.10 -21.54
N ASP A 199 23.37 18.41 -21.45
CA ASP A 199 24.65 19.00 -20.98
C ASP A 199 24.81 18.78 -19.49
N SER A 200 23.71 18.94 -18.74
CA SER A 200 23.63 18.61 -17.33
C SER A 200 22.24 18.08 -17.02
N TYR A 201 22.14 17.08 -16.13
CA TYR A 201 20.83 16.58 -15.74
C TYR A 201 20.78 16.16 -14.29
N THR A 202 19.58 16.25 -13.72
CA THR A 202 19.21 15.66 -12.44
C THR A 202 18.19 14.56 -12.70
N LEU A 203 18.44 13.37 -12.19
CA LEU A 203 17.51 12.25 -12.23
C LEU A 203 16.97 12.02 -10.83
N THR A 204 15.66 12.14 -10.68
CA THR A 204 14.94 11.80 -9.45
C THR A 204 14.04 10.61 -9.70
N VAL A 205 14.10 9.62 -8.82
CA VAL A 205 13.28 8.42 -8.93
C VAL A 205 12.44 8.29 -7.66
N GLU A 206 11.14 8.18 -7.84
CA GLU A 206 10.16 8.03 -6.75
C GLU A 206 9.33 6.77 -6.96
N SER A 207 9.00 6.07 -5.89
CA SER A 207 8.05 4.97 -5.92
C SER A 207 6.86 5.24 -5.02
N ASN A 208 5.68 4.83 -5.47
CA ASN A 208 4.53 4.70 -4.59
C ASN A 208 4.63 3.39 -3.79
N HIS A 209 3.67 3.17 -2.90
CA HIS A 209 3.50 1.91 -2.19
C HIS A 209 2.44 1.05 -2.87
N MET A 210 2.54 -0.25 -2.69
CA MET A 210 1.52 -1.20 -3.11
C MET A 210 0.39 -1.22 -2.09
N ALA A 211 -0.82 -0.88 -2.50
CA ALA A 211 -2.01 -0.96 -1.68
C ALA A 211 -2.93 -2.09 -2.16
N GLU A 212 -3.47 -2.85 -1.23
CA GLU A 212 -4.39 -3.95 -1.50
C GLU A 212 -5.66 -3.74 -0.68
N PHE A 213 -6.81 -3.58 -1.36
CA PHE A 213 -8.11 -3.49 -0.75
C PHE A 213 -8.82 -4.84 -0.84
N ASN A 214 -9.28 -5.35 0.31
CA ASN A 214 -9.95 -6.63 0.42
C ASN A 214 -11.31 -6.47 1.08
N TRP A 215 -12.33 -7.08 0.50
CA TRP A 215 -13.58 -7.32 1.20
C TRP A 215 -13.90 -8.82 1.18
N SER A 216 -14.43 -9.32 2.27
CA SER A 216 -14.74 -10.74 2.40
C SER A 216 -15.88 -10.97 3.40
N GLY A 217 -16.62 -12.03 3.21
CA GLY A 217 -17.69 -12.45 4.10
C GLY A 217 -17.65 -13.96 4.32
N GLY A 218 -18.24 -14.43 5.41
CA GLY A 218 -18.27 -15.85 5.70
C GLY A 218 -18.58 -16.18 7.14
N GLY A 219 -18.15 -17.37 7.57
CA GLY A 219 -18.39 -17.93 8.88
C GLY A 219 -17.37 -17.53 9.92
N TYR A 220 -17.86 -17.26 11.10
CA TYR A 220 -17.09 -16.99 12.30
C TYR A 220 -17.43 -18.04 13.37
N PHE A 221 -16.41 -18.49 14.07
CA PHE A 221 -16.53 -19.47 15.12
C PHE A 221 -15.96 -18.88 16.43
N ASN A 222 -16.72 -19.00 17.51
CA ASN A 222 -16.38 -18.50 18.81
C ASN A 222 -16.44 -19.62 19.84
N PHE A 223 -15.37 -19.73 20.61
CA PHE A 223 -15.21 -20.73 21.67
C PHE A 223 -14.97 -20.00 23.00
N PRO A 224 -16.05 -19.61 23.71
CA PRO A 224 -15.93 -18.94 24.99
C PRO A 224 -15.41 -19.91 26.04
N ILE A 225 -14.25 -19.60 26.61
CA ILE A 225 -13.63 -20.39 27.67
C ILE A 225 -14.07 -19.89 29.03
N SER A 226 -14.29 -18.58 29.15
CA SER A 226 -14.80 -17.93 30.35
C SER A 226 -15.66 -16.72 29.96
N LYS A 227 -16.35 -16.12 30.94
CA LYS A 227 -17.09 -14.87 30.70
C LYS A 227 -16.25 -13.77 30.09
N ARG A 228 -14.94 -13.72 30.41
CA ARG A 228 -14.00 -12.69 29.99
C ARG A 228 -13.02 -13.11 28.90
N PHE A 229 -13.02 -14.39 28.52
CA PHE A 229 -12.04 -14.89 27.54
C PHE A 229 -12.69 -15.86 26.56
N ALA A 230 -12.45 -15.62 25.27
CA ALA A 230 -12.89 -16.49 24.19
C ALA A 230 -11.81 -16.65 23.12
N LEU A 231 -11.75 -17.84 22.53
CA LEU A 231 -10.99 -18.10 21.31
C LEU A 231 -11.92 -18.03 20.12
N GLY A 232 -11.40 -17.60 18.98
CA GLY A 232 -12.18 -17.51 17.77
C GLY A 232 -11.40 -18.00 16.56
N SER A 233 -12.17 -18.44 15.55
CA SER A 233 -11.64 -18.70 14.22
C SER A 233 -12.61 -18.18 13.17
N LYS A 234 -12.17 -18.12 11.92
CA LYS A 234 -12.98 -17.62 10.80
C LYS A 234 -12.60 -18.27 9.49
N LEU A 235 -13.58 -18.35 8.59
CA LEU A 235 -13.39 -18.73 7.20
C LEU A 235 -14.18 -17.77 6.33
N LEU A 236 -13.46 -16.99 5.52
CA LEU A 236 -14.02 -15.90 4.72
C LEU A 236 -13.67 -16.07 3.25
N VAL A 237 -14.59 -15.66 2.38
CA VAL A 237 -14.38 -15.61 0.93
C VAL A 237 -14.77 -14.24 0.42
N GLY A 238 -14.02 -13.71 -0.55
CA GLY A 238 -14.28 -12.37 -1.08
C GLY A 238 -13.42 -12.00 -2.27
N ARG A 239 -13.21 -10.72 -2.42
CA ARG A 239 -12.42 -10.12 -3.51
C ARG A 239 -11.30 -9.24 -2.98
N SER A 240 -10.20 -9.26 -3.73
CA SER A 240 -9.01 -8.46 -3.49
C SER A 240 -8.70 -7.65 -4.73
N TYR A 241 -8.54 -6.34 -4.53
CA TYR A 241 -8.19 -5.33 -5.53
C TYR A 241 -6.80 -4.82 -5.20
N LEU A 242 -5.97 -4.68 -6.22
CA LEU A 242 -4.60 -4.20 -6.07
C LEU A 242 -4.47 -2.83 -6.72
N ASP A 243 -3.99 -1.86 -5.94
CA ASP A 243 -3.37 -0.66 -6.47
C ASP A 243 -1.87 -0.93 -6.59
N GLY A 244 -1.39 -0.98 -7.82
CA GLY A 244 -0.07 -1.46 -8.17
C GLY A 244 1.06 -0.53 -7.72
N ILE A 245 2.28 -0.95 -8.00
CA ILE A 245 3.48 -0.15 -7.78
C ILE A 245 3.77 0.62 -9.06
N ALA A 246 3.94 1.93 -8.96
CA ALA A 246 4.51 2.75 -10.01
C ALA A 246 5.81 3.38 -9.53
N VAL A 247 6.84 3.22 -10.35
CA VAL A 247 8.12 3.89 -10.19
C VAL A 247 8.21 4.96 -11.24
N THR A 248 8.25 6.20 -10.81
CA THR A 248 8.31 7.35 -11.68
C THR A 248 9.74 7.89 -11.67
N ALA A 249 10.29 8.04 -12.87
CA ALA A 249 11.54 8.75 -13.09
C ALA A 249 11.23 10.17 -13.59
N GLU A 250 11.95 11.13 -13.07
CA GLU A 250 11.88 12.54 -13.46
C GLU A 250 13.27 13.03 -13.81
N VAL A 251 13.45 13.50 -15.05
CA VAL A 251 14.69 14.08 -15.55
C VAL A 251 14.50 15.56 -15.80
N LYS A 252 15.42 16.37 -15.29
CA LYS A 252 15.53 17.80 -15.55
C LYS A 252 16.95 18.09 -16.03
N GLY A 253 17.08 18.84 -17.14
CA GLY A 253 18.38 19.17 -17.67
C GLY A 253 18.31 20.24 -18.75
N HIS A 254 19.40 20.44 -19.44
CA HIS A 254 19.49 21.33 -20.60
C HIS A 254 19.90 20.49 -21.82
N GLN A 255 19.26 20.76 -22.93
CA GLN A 255 19.53 20.05 -24.18
C GLN A 255 20.85 20.50 -24.78
N ARG A 256 21.55 19.56 -25.38
CA ARG A 256 22.77 19.79 -26.11
C ARG A 256 22.71 19.04 -27.43
N ASP A 257 23.09 19.68 -28.52
CA ASP A 257 23.22 19.03 -29.80
C ASP A 257 24.61 18.41 -29.92
N ILE A 258 24.68 17.09 -29.84
CA ILE A 258 25.93 16.34 -30.09
C ILE A 258 25.67 15.29 -31.17
N ALA A 259 26.59 15.28 -32.14
CA ALA A 259 26.80 14.14 -33.00
C ALA A 259 27.87 13.25 -32.35
N PHE A 260 27.55 11.97 -32.11
CA PHE A 260 28.56 10.99 -31.74
C PHE A 260 29.09 10.34 -33.01
N GLU A 261 30.35 10.60 -33.32
CA GLU A 261 31.10 9.86 -34.32
C GLU A 261 31.86 8.71 -33.60
N TYR A 262 31.57 7.49 -33.97
CA TYR A 262 32.28 6.32 -33.42
C TYR A 262 33.55 6.10 -34.25
N ASP A 263 34.69 6.02 -33.56
CA ASP A 263 36.00 5.75 -34.16
C ASP A 263 36.10 4.28 -34.67
N PRO A 264 36.24 4.03 -35.97
CA PRO A 264 36.34 2.67 -36.51
C PRO A 264 37.70 2.00 -36.24
N GLN A 265 38.66 2.64 -35.59
CA GLN A 265 40.02 2.09 -35.42
C GLN A 265 40.11 0.94 -34.40
N HIS A 266 39.05 0.61 -33.65
CA HIS A 266 39.06 -0.47 -32.67
C HIS A 266 38.43 -1.78 -33.17
N GLY A 267 38.32 -2.03 -34.47
CA GLY A 267 38.23 -3.37 -35.07
C GLY A 267 36.99 -4.22 -34.79
N LYS A 268 35.89 -3.64 -34.30
CA LYS A 268 34.62 -4.35 -34.21
C LYS A 268 33.52 -3.59 -34.95
N THR A 269 32.82 -4.29 -35.85
CA THR A 269 31.59 -3.82 -36.50
C THR A 269 30.52 -3.57 -35.46
N VAL A 270 30.57 -2.42 -34.81
CA VAL A 270 29.50 -1.92 -33.97
C VAL A 270 28.74 -0.86 -34.76
N PRO A 271 27.41 -0.88 -34.79
CA PRO A 271 26.65 0.08 -35.56
C PRO A 271 26.94 1.52 -35.07
N THR A 272 27.21 2.39 -36.05
CA THR A 272 27.41 3.81 -35.77
C THR A 272 26.08 4.42 -35.36
N LEU A 273 25.97 4.86 -34.10
CA LEU A 273 24.81 5.57 -33.57
C LEU A 273 25.08 7.05 -33.63
N GLU A 274 24.44 7.73 -34.56
CA GLU A 274 24.50 9.18 -34.68
C GLU A 274 23.17 9.77 -34.16
N ILE A 275 23.21 10.56 -33.10
CA ILE A 275 22.04 11.29 -32.60
C ILE A 275 22.18 12.74 -33.05
N LYS A 276 21.42 13.10 -34.10
CA LYS A 276 21.38 14.48 -34.59
C LYS A 276 20.28 15.25 -33.92
N GLY A 277 20.64 16.34 -33.25
CA GLY A 277 19.71 17.40 -32.89
C GLY A 277 19.50 18.34 -34.07
N ASN A 278 18.45 19.14 -34.04
CA ASN A 278 18.13 20.12 -35.07
C ASN A 278 18.89 21.46 -34.92
N GLY A 279 19.87 21.53 -34.03
CA GLY A 279 20.67 22.73 -33.73
C GLY A 279 19.91 23.85 -33.04
N LYS A 280 18.58 23.77 -33.02
CA LYS A 280 17.70 24.81 -32.47
C LYS A 280 17.40 24.64 -30.98
N ASP A 281 17.75 23.50 -30.42
CA ASP A 281 17.36 23.12 -29.06
C ASP A 281 18.53 23.16 -28.05
N ASN A 282 19.70 23.57 -28.52
CA ASN A 282 20.89 23.71 -27.69
C ASN A 282 20.66 24.70 -26.55
N GLY A 283 20.92 24.29 -25.30
CA GLY A 283 20.70 25.10 -24.10
C GLY A 283 19.24 25.23 -23.63
N LYS A 284 18.28 24.65 -24.36
CA LYS A 284 16.88 24.69 -23.92
C LYS A 284 16.67 23.78 -22.70
N PRO A 285 15.81 24.19 -21.74
CA PRO A 285 15.47 23.32 -20.64
C PRO A 285 14.72 22.07 -21.15
N TYR A 286 15.10 20.93 -20.63
CA TYR A 286 14.46 19.66 -20.88
C TYR A 286 13.83 19.13 -19.59
N TYR A 287 12.60 18.68 -19.69
CA TYR A 287 11.88 18.05 -18.60
C TYR A 287 11.11 16.85 -19.13
N SER A 288 11.30 15.69 -18.50
CA SER A 288 10.48 14.51 -18.76
C SER A 288 10.20 13.78 -17.46
N LYS A 289 8.96 13.30 -17.36
CA LYS A 289 8.50 12.49 -16.24
C LYS A 289 7.68 11.33 -16.78
N TRP A 290 8.12 10.10 -16.46
CA TRP A 290 7.47 8.89 -16.96
C TRP A 290 7.48 7.78 -15.90
N ASN A 291 6.52 6.85 -16.05
CA ASN A 291 6.54 5.62 -15.28
C ASN A 291 7.59 4.68 -15.88
N PHE A 292 8.71 4.61 -15.20
CA PHE A 292 9.86 3.80 -15.60
C PHE A 292 9.63 2.30 -15.37
N PHE A 293 8.95 1.97 -14.27
CA PHE A 293 8.58 0.62 -13.93
C PHE A 293 7.23 0.63 -13.24
N GLN A 294 6.36 -0.29 -13.65
CA GLN A 294 5.03 -0.43 -13.08
C GLN A 294 4.72 -1.90 -12.85
N VAL A 295 4.10 -2.22 -11.74
CA VAL A 295 3.56 -3.55 -11.46
C VAL A 295 2.08 -3.43 -11.14
N ASP A 296 1.25 -3.95 -12.01
CA ASP A 296 -0.18 -4.06 -11.80
C ASP A 296 -0.56 -5.49 -11.46
N GLY A 297 -1.73 -5.69 -10.90
CA GLY A 297 -2.25 -7.02 -10.60
C GLY A 297 -3.74 -7.12 -10.86
N ASP A 298 -4.15 -8.26 -11.40
CA ASP A 298 -5.56 -8.53 -11.63
C ASP A 298 -6.33 -8.63 -10.31
N ASN A 299 -7.62 -8.33 -10.36
CA ASN A 299 -8.52 -8.59 -9.25
C ASN A 299 -8.56 -10.09 -8.96
N ALA A 300 -8.48 -10.47 -7.69
CA ALA A 300 -8.39 -11.86 -7.30
C ALA A 300 -9.42 -12.25 -6.26
N THR A 301 -9.76 -13.52 -6.24
CA THR A 301 -10.51 -14.10 -5.13
C THR A 301 -9.59 -14.25 -3.92
N ILE A 302 -10.11 -13.90 -2.75
CA ILE A 302 -9.45 -14.06 -1.46
C ILE A 302 -10.17 -15.09 -0.64
N ILE A 303 -9.42 -16.01 -0.04
CA ILE A 303 -9.89 -16.91 1.02
C ILE A 303 -9.14 -16.52 2.28
N GLY A 304 -9.85 -16.04 3.28
CA GLY A 304 -9.32 -15.61 4.56
C GLY A 304 -9.59 -16.62 5.66
N THR A 305 -8.59 -16.91 6.46
CA THR A 305 -8.73 -17.66 7.70
C THR A 305 -7.99 -16.96 8.82
N GLY A 306 -8.27 -17.31 10.05
CA GLY A 306 -7.56 -16.72 11.18
C GLY A 306 -7.99 -17.33 12.52
N LEU A 307 -7.10 -17.12 13.48
CA LEU A 307 -7.32 -17.43 14.89
C LEU A 307 -7.31 -16.14 15.69
N SER A 308 -8.07 -16.08 16.76
CA SER A 308 -8.11 -14.91 17.62
C SER A 308 -8.34 -15.28 19.08
N ALA A 309 -7.84 -14.42 19.96
CA ALA A 309 -8.10 -14.44 21.39
C ALA A 309 -8.75 -13.13 21.79
N THR A 310 -9.93 -13.17 22.38
CA THR A 310 -10.72 -12.03 22.80
C THR A 310 -10.75 -11.93 24.32
N PHE A 311 -10.47 -10.73 24.83
CA PHE A 311 -10.41 -10.43 26.26
C PHE A 311 -11.42 -9.32 26.57
N ALA A 312 -12.43 -9.62 27.38
CA ALA A 312 -13.38 -8.62 27.84
C ALA A 312 -12.67 -7.54 28.66
N TYR A 313 -12.99 -6.28 28.42
CA TYR A 313 -12.39 -5.13 29.11
C TYR A 313 -13.40 -4.47 30.05
N LYS A 314 -14.42 -3.83 29.51
CA LYS A 314 -15.53 -3.20 30.24
C LYS A 314 -16.83 -3.55 29.53
N SER A 315 -17.96 -3.08 30.09
CA SER A 315 -19.28 -3.32 29.50
C SER A 315 -19.27 -3.21 27.98
N ARG A 316 -19.50 -4.32 27.27
CA ARG A 316 -19.55 -4.45 25.81
C ARG A 316 -18.26 -4.12 25.04
N MET A 317 -17.12 -3.95 25.72
CA MET A 317 -15.82 -3.69 25.10
C MET A 317 -14.86 -4.84 25.32
N ALA A 318 -14.11 -5.21 24.30
CA ALA A 318 -13.11 -6.26 24.37
C ALA A 318 -11.87 -5.89 23.56
N TRP A 319 -10.71 -6.39 23.99
CA TRP A 319 -9.50 -6.45 23.17
C TRP A 319 -9.43 -7.79 22.48
N LYS A 320 -9.00 -7.78 21.24
CA LYS A 320 -8.78 -9.00 20.48
C LYS A 320 -7.36 -8.99 19.91
N VAL A 321 -6.64 -10.10 20.07
CA VAL A 321 -5.40 -10.37 19.35
C VAL A 321 -5.72 -11.42 18.29
N PHE A 322 -5.19 -11.26 17.09
CA PHE A 322 -5.50 -12.17 15.99
C PHE A 322 -4.25 -12.50 15.15
N LEU A 323 -4.29 -13.69 14.57
CA LEU A 323 -3.37 -14.15 13.55
C LEU A 323 -4.19 -14.55 12.32
N ASP A 324 -4.13 -13.75 11.27
CA ASP A 324 -4.88 -13.94 10.03
C ASP A 324 -3.97 -14.42 8.91
N TYR A 325 -4.53 -15.23 8.02
CA TYR A 325 -3.89 -15.58 6.77
C TYR A 325 -4.87 -15.44 5.61
N ASN A 326 -4.45 -14.72 4.57
CA ASN A 326 -5.24 -14.49 3.37
C ASN A 326 -4.59 -15.19 2.18
N PHE A 327 -5.27 -16.20 1.63
CA PHE A 327 -4.86 -16.88 0.41
C PHE A 327 -5.32 -16.06 -0.79
N VAL A 328 -4.38 -15.43 -1.47
CA VAL A 328 -4.62 -14.65 -2.69
C VAL A 328 -3.61 -15.07 -3.73
N ARG A 329 -4.10 -15.51 -4.89
CA ARG A 329 -3.26 -15.78 -6.05
C ARG A 329 -3.76 -14.95 -7.21
N ARG A 330 -2.89 -14.08 -7.75
CA ARG A 330 -3.23 -13.20 -8.86
C ARG A 330 -2.13 -13.18 -9.91
N THR A 331 -2.48 -12.73 -11.10
CA THR A 331 -1.51 -12.43 -12.15
C THR A 331 -1.00 -11.01 -11.92
N TYR A 332 0.31 -10.89 -11.79
CA TYR A 332 1.01 -9.61 -11.77
C TYR A 332 1.54 -9.33 -13.16
N ARG A 333 1.31 -8.12 -13.64
CA ARG A 333 1.86 -7.62 -14.92
C ARG A 333 2.88 -6.55 -14.60
N SER A 334 4.13 -6.82 -14.98
CA SER A 334 5.24 -5.88 -14.81
C SER A 334 5.50 -5.20 -16.14
N THR A 335 5.49 -3.88 -16.16
CA THR A 335 5.82 -3.07 -17.33
C THR A 335 7.10 -2.30 -17.02
N TYR A 336 8.11 -2.46 -17.88
CA TYR A 336 9.39 -1.80 -17.78
C TYR A 336 9.64 -0.93 -19.01
N ALA A 337 9.78 0.38 -18.80
CA ALA A 337 9.90 1.37 -19.86
C ALA A 337 11.07 2.34 -19.60
N PRO A 338 12.33 1.84 -19.64
CA PRO A 338 13.49 2.64 -19.24
C PRO A 338 13.77 3.82 -20.15
N THR A 339 13.42 3.71 -21.42
CA THR A 339 13.76 4.69 -22.48
C THR A 339 12.58 5.53 -22.92
N LEU A 340 11.43 5.42 -22.23
CA LEU A 340 10.21 6.13 -22.63
C LEU A 340 10.38 7.67 -22.64
N PHE A 341 11.32 8.20 -21.85
CA PHE A 341 11.67 9.64 -21.85
C PHE A 341 12.15 10.13 -23.22
N LEU A 342 12.75 9.26 -24.06
CA LEU A 342 13.21 9.62 -25.39
C LEU A 342 12.05 9.96 -26.35
N LYS A 343 10.84 9.51 -26.02
CA LYS A 343 9.64 9.82 -26.80
C LYS A 343 9.38 11.32 -26.88
N ASP A 344 9.65 12.05 -25.79
CA ASP A 344 9.41 13.48 -25.71
C ASP A 344 10.58 14.29 -26.33
N ALA A 345 11.68 13.63 -26.67
CA ALA A 345 12.85 14.27 -27.21
C ALA A 345 12.71 14.69 -28.69
N GLY A 346 11.73 14.15 -29.42
CA GLY A 346 11.45 14.50 -30.83
C GLY A 346 12.63 14.30 -31.79
N ARG A 347 13.54 13.37 -31.47
CA ARG A 347 14.85 13.22 -32.13
C ARG A 347 14.88 12.05 -33.09
N SER A 348 15.67 12.18 -34.15
CA SER A 348 16.01 11.07 -35.03
C SER A 348 17.27 10.36 -34.55
N ILE A 349 17.30 9.04 -34.70
CA ILE A 349 18.48 8.20 -34.50
C ILE A 349 18.89 7.63 -35.84
N THR A 350 20.18 7.76 -36.19
CA THR A 350 20.75 7.08 -37.35
C THR A 350 21.49 5.85 -36.90
N LEU A 351 21.01 4.67 -37.32
CA LEU A 351 21.62 3.38 -37.03
C LEU A 351 22.01 2.72 -38.35
N ASN A 352 23.29 2.36 -38.53
CA ASN A 352 23.81 1.77 -39.76
C ASN A 352 23.45 2.54 -41.06
N GLY A 353 23.45 3.87 -40.99
CA GLY A 353 23.11 4.72 -42.13
C GLY A 353 21.62 4.87 -42.41
N GLN A 354 20.74 4.22 -41.67
CA GLN A 354 19.28 4.43 -41.71
C GLN A 354 18.84 5.37 -40.63
N THR A 355 18.20 6.45 -41.03
CA THR A 355 17.67 7.45 -40.07
C THR A 355 16.27 7.07 -39.67
N ILE A 356 16.11 6.86 -38.37
CA ILE A 356 14.85 6.61 -37.70
C ILE A 356 14.34 7.96 -37.20
N ASN A 357 13.35 8.53 -37.87
CA ASN A 357 12.85 9.88 -37.56
C ASN A 357 11.95 9.94 -36.35
N ASN A 358 11.45 8.81 -35.88
CA ASN A 358 10.58 8.75 -34.71
C ASN A 358 10.95 7.57 -33.83
N ILE A 359 11.78 7.83 -32.82
CA ILE A 359 12.23 6.82 -31.86
C ILE A 359 11.06 6.18 -31.11
N SER A 360 9.95 6.93 -30.94
CA SER A 360 8.78 6.44 -30.23
C SER A 360 8.20 5.15 -30.82
N ASP A 361 8.37 4.92 -32.11
CA ASP A 361 7.83 3.74 -32.78
C ASP A 361 8.63 2.47 -32.49
N TYR A 362 9.87 2.62 -32.01
CA TYR A 362 10.80 1.53 -31.67
C TYR A 362 10.98 1.32 -30.18
N ILE A 363 10.45 2.23 -29.34
CA ILE A 363 10.55 2.15 -27.88
C ILE A 363 9.25 1.58 -27.33
N SER A 364 9.14 0.26 -27.36
CA SER A 364 8.01 -0.43 -26.72
C SER A 364 8.35 -0.78 -25.27
N PRO A 365 7.44 -0.57 -24.33
CA PRO A 365 7.60 -1.08 -22.98
C PRO A 365 7.71 -2.61 -22.98
N TYR A 366 8.61 -3.14 -22.17
CA TYR A 366 8.67 -4.57 -21.91
C TYR A 366 7.58 -4.96 -20.91
N VAL A 367 6.76 -5.92 -21.28
CA VAL A 367 5.66 -6.39 -20.42
C VAL A 367 5.89 -7.87 -20.10
N ALA A 368 5.92 -8.20 -18.83
CA ALA A 368 5.97 -9.57 -18.35
C ALA A 368 4.81 -9.85 -17.40
N SER A 369 4.29 -11.06 -17.44
CA SER A 369 3.19 -11.50 -16.56
C SER A 369 3.60 -12.72 -15.76
N GLN A 370 3.31 -12.73 -14.48
CA GLN A 370 3.55 -13.86 -13.60
C GLN A 370 2.36 -14.11 -12.67
N LYS A 371 1.98 -15.37 -12.49
CA LYS A 371 0.95 -15.76 -11.54
C LYS A 371 1.58 -16.15 -10.21
N LYS A 372 1.41 -15.33 -9.19
CA LYS A 372 2.06 -15.50 -7.88
C LYS A 372 1.13 -15.18 -6.71
N SER A 373 1.46 -15.71 -5.54
CA SER A 373 0.86 -15.32 -4.28
C SER A 373 1.87 -14.52 -3.45
N VAL A 374 1.45 -13.35 -2.96
CA VAL A 374 2.19 -12.55 -1.97
C VAL A 374 1.52 -12.60 -0.60
N SER A 375 0.71 -13.63 -0.37
CA SER A 375 0.05 -13.88 0.91
C SER A 375 1.05 -14.08 2.04
N GLN A 376 0.69 -13.60 3.22
CA GLN A 376 1.53 -13.72 4.42
C GLN A 376 0.66 -13.76 5.67
N PRO A 377 1.14 -14.35 6.77
CA PRO A 377 0.49 -14.22 8.06
C PRO A 377 0.49 -12.76 8.52
N ILE A 378 -0.61 -12.32 9.11
CA ILE A 378 -0.81 -10.98 9.66
C ILE A 378 -1.11 -11.16 11.15
N LEU A 379 -0.23 -10.68 12.01
CA LEU A 379 -0.43 -10.60 13.44
C LEU A 379 -0.96 -9.22 13.79
N GLY A 380 -2.02 -9.16 14.58
CA GLY A 380 -2.62 -7.87 14.89
C GLY A 380 -3.42 -7.85 16.18
N ALA A 381 -3.92 -6.65 16.46
CA ALA A 381 -4.83 -6.39 17.55
C ALA A 381 -6.07 -5.65 17.05
N ALA A 382 -7.18 -5.82 17.75
CA ALA A 382 -8.42 -5.14 17.48
C ALA A 382 -9.07 -4.66 18.77
N PHE A 383 -9.82 -3.57 18.64
CA PHE A 383 -10.71 -3.10 19.68
C PHE A 383 -12.15 -3.42 19.25
N SER A 384 -12.85 -4.18 20.08
CA SER A 384 -14.14 -4.79 19.76
C SER A 384 -15.25 -4.22 20.62
N PHE A 385 -16.37 -3.98 19.97
CA PHE A 385 -17.68 -3.76 20.62
C PHE A 385 -18.47 -5.05 20.49
N CYS A 386 -18.90 -5.60 21.62
CA CYS A 386 -19.67 -6.84 21.70
C CYS A 386 -21.14 -6.52 22.02
N PHE A 387 -22.08 -7.24 21.37
CA PHE A 387 -23.52 -7.03 21.52
C PHE A 387 -24.32 -8.31 21.31
#